data_7b1f7f3805f9c22f1957673c9df5c1c1
#
_entry.id   7b1f7f3805f9c22f1957673c9df5c1c1
#
_cell.length_a   1.000
_cell.length_b   1.000
_cell.length_c   1.000
_cell.angle_alpha   90.00
_cell.angle_beta   90.00
_cell.angle_gamma   90.00
#
_symmetry.space_group_name_H-M   'P 1'
#
loop_
_entity.id
_entity.type
_entity.pdbx_description
1 polymer ?
#
loop_
_entity_poly.entity_id
_entity_poly.type
_entity_poly.pdbx_seq_one_letter_code
_entity_poly.pdbx_strand_id
1 'polypeptide(L)'
;MKLSLIRSMTRSAVFELENGLCYRPAHPFTVQLNGETVYTACETNVFSLFSLLPGTPYTVAVEAEGETLTLDFTTEAETFFVDASRYGL
;
A
#
# COMPACT_ATOMS: atom_id res chain seq x y z
N MET A 1 -5.31 -7.15 15.74
CA MET A 1 -4.88 -6.10 14.79
C MET A 1 -4.79 -6.73 13.40
N LYS A 2 -5.18 -6.02 12.38
CA LYS A 2 -5.24 -6.54 11.02
C LYS A 2 -4.78 -5.47 10.04
N LEU A 3 -4.00 -5.86 9.03
CA LEU A 3 -3.56 -4.99 7.94
C LEU A 3 -4.40 -5.32 6.71
N SER A 4 -5.06 -4.32 6.16
CA SER A 4 -5.96 -4.48 5.02
C SER A 4 -5.55 -3.58 3.87
N LEU A 5 -5.68 -4.10 2.66
CA LEU A 5 -5.55 -3.31 1.44
C LEU A 5 -6.92 -2.68 1.14
N ILE A 6 -6.97 -1.36 1.15
CA ILE A 6 -8.20 -0.64 0.78
C ILE A 6 -8.32 -0.55 -0.73
N ARG A 7 -7.24 -0.15 -1.39
CA ARG A 7 -7.23 0.00 -2.84
C ARG A 7 -5.82 -0.10 -3.40
N SER A 8 -5.68 -0.80 -4.50
CA SER A 8 -4.44 -0.84 -5.27
C SER A 8 -4.69 -0.11 -6.60
N MET A 9 -3.79 0.79 -6.93
CA MET A 9 -3.82 1.56 -8.16
C MET A 9 -2.56 1.24 -8.98
N THR A 10 -2.37 1.96 -10.08
CA THR A 10 -1.24 1.69 -10.97
C THR A 10 0.10 1.98 -10.31
N ARG A 11 0.18 3.09 -9.58
CA ARG A 11 1.44 3.57 -8.98
C ARG A 11 1.33 3.88 -7.50
N SER A 12 0.25 3.48 -6.88
CA SER A 12 0.03 3.71 -5.46
C SER A 12 -0.91 2.68 -4.88
N ALA A 13 -0.96 2.61 -3.57
CA ALA A 13 -1.87 1.73 -2.86
C ALA A 13 -2.20 2.34 -1.51
N VAL A 14 -3.40 2.07 -1.03
CA VAL A 14 -3.90 2.59 0.25
C VAL A 14 -4.21 1.41 1.16
N PHE A 15 -3.78 1.51 2.40
CA PHE A 15 -3.91 0.47 3.40
C PHE A 15 -4.53 1.00 4.67
N GLU A 16 -5.09 0.09 5.45
CA GLU A 16 -5.61 0.40 6.77
C GLU A 16 -5.07 -0.59 7.79
N LEU A 17 -4.57 -0.07 8.90
CA LEU A 17 -4.27 -0.87 10.07
C LEU A 17 -5.50 -0.86 10.97
N GLU A 18 -6.20 -1.99 11.02
CA GLU A 18 -7.40 -2.15 11.83
C GLU A 18 -6.99 -2.58 13.23
N ASN A 19 -7.04 -1.67 14.17
CA ASN A 19 -6.63 -1.90 15.55
C ASN A 19 -7.74 -1.59 16.56
N GLY A 20 -8.97 -1.38 16.08
CA GLY A 20 -10.10 -1.04 16.93
C GLY A 20 -10.21 0.45 17.26
N LEU A 21 -9.27 1.26 16.76
CA LEU A 21 -9.26 2.71 16.98
C LEU A 21 -9.65 3.44 15.70
N CYS A 22 -10.18 4.65 15.86
CA CYS A 22 -10.50 5.50 14.73
C CYS A 22 -9.36 6.47 14.47
N TYR A 23 -8.90 6.58 13.25
CA TYR A 23 -7.95 7.56 12.75
C TYR A 23 -6.49 7.36 13.18
N ARG A 24 -6.24 7.14 14.47
CA ARG A 24 -4.87 7.08 14.97
C ARG A 24 -4.61 5.80 15.74
N PRO A 25 -3.41 5.23 15.60
CA PRO A 25 -3.00 4.14 16.47
C PRO A 25 -2.68 4.66 17.87
N ALA A 26 -2.67 3.75 18.84
CA ALA A 26 -2.25 4.09 20.20
C ALA A 26 -0.78 4.57 20.21
N HIS A 27 0.04 3.98 19.35
CA HIS A 27 1.44 4.33 19.17
C HIS A 27 1.77 4.38 17.68
N PRO A 28 2.65 5.29 17.24
CA PRO A 28 3.11 5.30 15.86
C PRO A 28 3.69 3.94 15.46
N PHE A 29 3.49 3.55 14.21
CA PHE A 29 3.99 2.27 13.72
C PHE A 29 4.93 2.48 12.53
N THR A 30 5.73 1.46 12.26
CA THR A 30 6.69 1.44 11.16
C THR A 30 6.10 0.71 9.97
N VAL A 31 6.29 1.26 8.77
CA VAL A 31 5.84 0.63 7.54
C VAL A 31 7.05 0.36 6.65
N GLN A 32 7.14 -0.86 6.17
CA GLN A 32 8.18 -1.30 5.24
C GLN A 32 7.56 -1.76 3.93
N LEU A 33 8.22 -1.48 2.84
CA LEU A 33 7.84 -1.96 1.52
C LEU A 33 9.01 -2.77 0.97
N ASN A 34 8.78 -4.05 0.69
CA ASN A 34 9.82 -4.99 0.25
C ASN A 34 11.06 -4.94 1.15
N GLY A 35 10.86 -4.82 2.46
CA GLY A 35 11.94 -4.78 3.43
C GLY A 35 12.56 -3.41 3.66
N GLU A 36 12.15 -2.40 2.92
CA GLU A 36 12.64 -1.03 3.06
C GLU A 36 11.68 -0.19 3.87
N THR A 37 12.19 0.50 4.89
CA THR A 37 11.35 1.36 5.72
C THR A 37 10.92 2.60 4.93
N VAL A 38 9.62 2.79 4.80
CA VAL A 38 9.04 3.93 4.09
C VAL A 38 8.38 4.92 5.05
N TYR A 39 7.92 4.45 6.20
CA TYR A 39 7.43 5.30 7.29
C TYR A 39 8.05 4.82 8.60
N THR A 40 8.72 5.71 9.32
CA THR A 40 9.35 5.38 10.59
C THR A 40 8.40 5.56 11.78
N ALA A 41 7.43 6.45 11.66
CA ALA A 41 6.47 6.73 12.71
C ALA A 41 5.15 7.16 12.08
N CYS A 42 4.39 6.19 11.58
CA CYS A 42 3.10 6.45 10.98
C CYS A 42 2.06 6.68 12.08
N GLU A 43 1.40 7.81 12.04
CA GLU A 43 0.44 8.22 13.08
C GLU A 43 -1.01 8.17 12.62
N THR A 44 -1.26 7.55 11.47
CA THR A 44 -2.61 7.40 10.93
C THR A 44 -2.87 5.94 10.61
N ASN A 45 -4.06 5.46 10.92
CA ASN A 45 -4.43 4.07 10.63
C ASN A 45 -4.57 3.81 9.13
N VAL A 46 -4.89 4.83 8.37
CA VAL A 46 -4.94 4.74 6.90
C VAL A 46 -3.69 5.42 6.36
N PHE A 47 -2.96 4.70 5.53
CA PHE A 47 -1.74 5.23 4.93
C PHE A 47 -1.63 4.80 3.47
N SER A 48 -0.87 5.58 2.71
CA SER A 48 -0.69 5.35 1.28
C SER A 48 0.78 5.11 0.95
N LEU A 49 1.02 4.27 -0.02
CA LEU A 49 2.34 4.07 -0.63
C LEU A 49 2.30 4.64 -2.04
N PHE A 50 3.33 5.37 -2.39
CA PHE A 50 3.43 6.07 -3.67
C PHE A 50 4.66 5.64 -4.45
N SER A 51 4.76 6.10 -5.68
CA SER A 51 5.91 5.85 -6.56
C SER A 51 6.15 4.36 -6.80
N LEU A 52 5.08 3.60 -6.90
CA LEU A 52 5.13 2.18 -7.21
C LEU A 52 5.18 1.97 -8.72
N LEU A 53 5.65 0.80 -9.12
CA LEU A 53 5.65 0.40 -10.53
C LEU A 53 4.34 -0.29 -10.86
N PRO A 54 3.80 -0.09 -12.08
CA PRO A 54 2.57 -0.76 -12.50
C PRO A 54 2.72 -2.28 -12.60
N GLY A 55 1.65 -3.00 -12.32
CA GLY A 55 1.59 -4.45 -12.49
C GLY A 55 2.66 -5.21 -11.74
N THR A 56 3.10 -4.71 -10.60
CA THR A 56 4.25 -5.23 -9.87
C THR A 56 3.80 -5.76 -8.51
N PRO A 57 4.27 -6.94 -8.11
CA PRO A 57 3.99 -7.47 -6.78
C PRO A 57 4.86 -6.80 -5.73
N TYR A 58 4.27 -6.52 -4.58
CA TYR A 58 4.94 -5.93 -3.43
C TYR A 58 4.51 -6.63 -2.15
N THR A 59 5.37 -6.55 -1.14
CA THR A 59 5.03 -6.97 0.22
C THR A 59 5.13 -5.75 1.13
N VAL A 60 4.04 -5.39 1.78
CA VAL A 60 4.02 -4.36 2.81
C VAL A 60 4.05 -5.02 4.17
N ALA A 61 4.87 -4.50 5.08
CA ALA A 61 4.96 -4.96 6.45
C ALA A 61 4.75 -3.79 7.40
N VAL A 62 4.00 -4.04 8.45
CA VAL A 62 3.75 -3.06 9.50
C VAL A 62 4.24 -3.63 10.81
N GLU A 63 5.08 -2.89 11.52
CA GLU A 63 5.48 -3.23 12.89
C GLU A 63 4.74 -2.29 13.84
N ALA A 64 3.84 -2.86 14.61
CA ALA A 64 2.98 -2.13 15.52
C ALA A 64 2.84 -2.90 16.82
N GLU A 65 3.08 -2.23 17.96
CA GLU A 65 2.89 -2.78 19.30
C GLU A 65 3.50 -4.18 19.49
N GLY A 66 4.70 -4.37 18.98
CA GLY A 66 5.42 -5.63 19.10
C GLY A 66 4.99 -6.71 18.12
N GLU A 67 4.04 -6.43 17.25
CA GLU A 67 3.59 -7.35 16.20
C GLU A 67 4.07 -6.91 14.84
N THR A 68 4.36 -7.87 13.97
CA THR A 68 4.65 -7.62 12.57
C THR A 68 3.53 -8.21 11.73
N LEU A 69 2.89 -7.37 10.94
CA LEU A 69 1.83 -7.77 10.01
C LEU A 69 2.34 -7.59 8.60
N THR A 70 2.08 -8.57 7.74
CA THR A 70 2.49 -8.51 6.34
C THR A 70 1.32 -8.69 5.41
N LEU A 71 1.39 -8.08 4.24
CA LEU A 71 0.37 -8.21 3.22
C LEU A 71 1.03 -8.13 1.85
N ASP A 72 0.76 -9.11 1.01
CA ASP A 72 1.18 -9.09 -0.38
C ASP A 72 0.11 -8.44 -1.22
N PHE A 73 0.52 -7.60 -2.15
CA PHE A 73 -0.40 -6.97 -3.10
C PHE A 73 0.30 -6.75 -4.44
N THR A 74 -0.50 -6.54 -5.47
CA THR A 74 0.00 -6.26 -6.81
C THR A 74 -0.66 -4.98 -7.30
N THR A 75 0.13 -4.03 -7.81
CA THR A 75 -0.40 -2.82 -8.42
C THR A 75 -1.14 -3.15 -9.71
N GLU A 76 -2.06 -2.27 -10.10
CA GLU A 76 -2.77 -2.45 -11.35
C GLU A 76 -1.81 -2.29 -12.53
N ALA A 77 -2.02 -3.12 -13.56
CA ALA A 77 -1.26 -3.01 -14.78
C ALA A 77 -1.62 -1.70 -15.50
N GLU A 78 -0.61 -1.06 -16.07
CA GLU A 78 -0.84 0.12 -16.87
C GLU A 78 -1.48 -0.32 -18.19
N THR A 79 -2.71 0.14 -18.41
CA THR A 79 -3.40 -0.15 -19.65
C THR A 79 -3.00 0.92 -20.65
N PHE A 80 -2.15 0.55 -21.56
CA PHE A 80 -1.97 1.37 -22.74
C PHE A 80 -3.20 1.19 -23.59
N PHE A 81 -4.04 2.17 -23.58
CA PHE A 81 -5.00 2.32 -24.63
C PHE A 81 -4.23 2.74 -25.88
N VAL A 82 -3.52 1.82 -26.42
CA VAL A 82 -3.25 1.91 -27.82
C VAL A 82 -4.52 1.45 -28.49
N ASP A 83 -5.44 2.32 -28.48
CA ASP A 83 -6.60 2.15 -29.29
C ASP A 83 -6.12 2.14 -30.74
N ALA A 84 -6.14 0.99 -31.36
CA ALA A 84 -5.71 0.86 -32.75
C ALA A 84 -6.46 1.83 -33.65
N SER A 85 -7.69 2.15 -33.34
CA SER A 85 -8.46 3.10 -34.12
C SER A 85 -7.88 4.50 -34.12
N ARG A 86 -7.13 4.86 -33.08
CA ARG A 86 -6.47 6.18 -33.02
C ARG A 86 -5.32 6.32 -34.00
N TYR A 87 -4.84 5.26 -34.50
CA TYR A 87 -3.69 5.26 -35.40
C TYR A 87 -4.10 5.09 -36.85
N GLY A 88 -5.30 5.52 -37.15
CA GLY A 88 -5.79 5.47 -38.50
C GLY A 88 -6.12 4.07 -38.94
N LEU A 89 -6.35 3.29 -38.00
CA LEU A 89 -6.54 1.87 -38.24
C LEU A 89 -7.99 1.52 -38.13
#